data_88774a49ab957fb182858242c2d132c7
#
_entry.id   88774a49ab957fb182858242c2d132c7
#
_cell.length_a   1.000
_cell.length_b   1.000
_cell.length_c   1.000
_cell.angle_alpha   90.00
_cell.angle_beta   90.00
_cell.angle_gamma   90.00
#
_symmetry.space_group_name_H-M   'P 1'
#
loop_
_entity.id
_entity.type
_entity.pdbx_description
1 polymer ?
#
loop_
_entity_poly.entity_id
_entity_poly.type
_entity_poly.pdbx_seq_one_letter_code
_entity_poly.pdbx_strand_id
1 'polypeptide(L)'
;MFGFTFSTVDIPVAALLIVALYTDISRQRVPNTLTLGGMAIGLAWAALSGGLTMLLFSIKGVLAAFCVMFPGWLLGGAIRAGDAKLLMAVGAFYGATFSFCSGVVLYILALPFGLVVLAYKGKLGGFWSRTVGAINGGSEQRTSLTVVPFVPVVATSVVLVRTTGVI
;
A
#
# COMPACT_ATOMS: atom_id res chain seq x y z
N MET A 1 14.80 22.18 9.38
CA MET A 1 14.44 21.57 10.67
C MET A 1 13.13 20.83 10.45
N PHE A 2 13.19 19.50 10.27
CA PHE A 2 11.99 18.68 10.02
C PHE A 2 11.23 18.55 11.34
N GLY A 3 10.18 19.32 11.50
CA GLY A 3 9.31 19.28 12.69
C GLY A 3 8.31 18.13 12.56
N PHE A 4 8.62 16.99 13.16
CA PHE A 4 7.66 15.88 13.26
C PHE A 4 6.58 16.29 14.29
N THR A 5 5.39 16.64 13.82
CA THR A 5 4.24 16.92 14.69
C THR A 5 3.38 15.66 14.79
N PHE A 6 3.30 15.10 15.99
CA PHE A 6 2.38 13.98 16.26
C PHE A 6 0.93 14.44 16.09
N SER A 7 0.21 13.75 15.23
CA SER A 7 -1.24 13.92 15.06
C SER A 7 -2.00 12.77 15.74
N THR A 8 -3.21 13.03 16.19
CA THR A 8 -4.07 12.00 16.82
C THR A 8 -4.34 10.81 15.89
N VAL A 9 -4.28 11.03 14.58
CA VAL A 9 -4.46 9.98 13.57
C VAL A 9 -3.23 9.06 13.41
N ASP A 10 -2.06 9.46 13.91
CA ASP A 10 -0.84 8.66 13.82
C ASP A 10 -0.95 7.37 14.66
N ILE A 11 -1.66 7.42 15.80
CA ILE A 11 -1.83 6.28 16.71
C ILE A 11 -2.61 5.14 16.04
N PRO A 12 -3.84 5.35 15.51
CA PRO A 12 -4.58 4.29 14.86
C PRO A 12 -3.89 3.76 13.59
N VAL A 13 -3.20 4.62 12.84
CA VAL A 13 -2.44 4.20 11.65
C VAL A 13 -1.23 3.35 12.05
N ALA A 14 -0.48 3.75 13.08
CA ALA A 14 0.63 2.94 13.59
C ALA A 14 0.15 1.57 14.08
N ALA A 15 -0.94 1.51 14.83
CA ALA A 15 -1.54 0.25 15.27
C ALA A 15 -1.95 -0.62 14.08
N LEU A 16 -2.60 -0.05 13.07
CA LEU A 16 -2.99 -0.75 11.85
C LEU A 16 -1.75 -1.35 11.14
N LEU A 17 -0.68 -0.56 10.97
CA LEU A 17 0.54 -1.00 10.30
C LEU A 17 1.27 -2.10 11.09
N ILE A 18 1.33 -1.99 12.42
CA ILE A 18 1.96 -3.01 13.29
C ILE A 18 1.21 -4.34 13.18
N VAL A 19 -0.13 -4.31 13.26
CA VAL A 19 -0.95 -5.53 13.14
C VAL A 19 -0.85 -6.11 11.73
N ALA A 20 -0.86 -5.26 10.69
CA ALA A 20 -0.67 -5.69 9.32
C ALA A 20 0.70 -6.35 9.11
N LEU A 21 1.77 -5.76 9.65
CA LEU A 21 3.13 -6.28 9.59
C LEU A 21 3.22 -7.64 10.29
N TYR A 22 2.65 -7.76 11.49
CA TYR A 22 2.62 -9.02 12.23
C TYR A 22 1.88 -10.13 11.47
N THR A 23 0.72 -9.81 10.87
CA THR A 23 -0.08 -10.79 10.11
C THR A 23 0.59 -11.17 8.80
N ASP A 24 1.29 -10.23 8.13
CA ASP A 24 2.01 -10.52 6.89
C ASP A 24 3.25 -11.40 7.14
N ILE A 25 3.99 -11.15 8.21
CA ILE A 25 5.14 -12.00 8.59
C ILE A 25 4.68 -13.39 9.02
N SER A 26 3.60 -13.47 9.83
CA SER A 26 3.15 -14.74 10.41
C SER A 26 2.35 -15.61 9.42
N ARG A 27 1.50 -14.99 8.60
CA ARG A 27 0.54 -15.69 7.72
C ARG A 27 0.74 -15.40 6.25
N GLN A 28 1.67 -14.51 5.90
CA GLN A 28 1.92 -14.02 4.54
C GLN A 28 0.65 -13.52 3.84
N ARG A 29 -0.32 -13.03 4.62
CA ARG A 29 -1.60 -12.49 4.15
C ARG A 29 -2.07 -11.41 5.12
N VAL A 30 -2.49 -10.29 4.57
CA VAL A 30 -3.19 -9.25 5.34
C VAL A 30 -4.68 -9.58 5.32
N PRO A 31 -5.33 -9.78 6.48
CA PRO A 31 -6.75 -10.11 6.53
C PRO A 31 -7.60 -8.91 6.05
N ASN A 32 -8.62 -9.20 5.25
CA ASN A 32 -9.54 -8.16 4.76
C ASN A 32 -10.27 -7.44 5.90
N THR A 33 -10.53 -8.13 7.00
CA THR A 33 -11.14 -7.55 8.21
C THR A 33 -10.31 -6.42 8.79
N LEU A 34 -8.97 -6.55 8.76
CA LEU A 34 -8.06 -5.52 9.25
C LEU A 34 -8.08 -4.29 8.33
N THR A 35 -7.95 -4.49 7.01
CA THR A 35 -7.86 -3.40 6.04
C THR A 35 -9.19 -2.68 5.87
N LEU A 36 -10.29 -3.42 5.75
CA LEU A 36 -11.64 -2.84 5.65
C LEU A 36 -12.08 -2.21 6.97
N GLY A 37 -11.76 -2.85 8.11
CA GLY A 37 -12.00 -2.29 9.43
C GLY A 37 -11.24 -0.98 9.65
N GLY A 38 -9.95 -0.95 9.30
CA GLY A 38 -9.13 0.27 9.35
C GLY A 38 -9.69 1.39 8.46
N MET A 39 -10.12 1.05 7.25
CA MET A 39 -10.76 2.01 6.34
C MET A 39 -12.08 2.55 6.91
N ALA A 40 -12.93 1.68 7.46
CA ALA A 40 -14.20 2.08 8.08
C ALA A 40 -13.97 3.00 9.30
N ILE A 41 -12.96 2.68 10.13
CA ILE A 41 -12.58 3.52 11.28
C ILE A 41 -12.08 4.88 10.80
N GLY A 42 -11.24 4.94 9.75
CA GLY A 42 -10.74 6.19 9.20
C GLY A 42 -11.86 7.08 8.65
N LEU A 43 -12.80 6.50 7.90
CA LEU A 43 -13.97 7.20 7.37
C LEU A 43 -14.90 7.69 8.50
N ALA A 44 -15.18 6.84 9.49
CA ALA A 44 -15.99 7.21 10.64
C ALA A 44 -15.35 8.33 11.48
N TRP A 45 -14.03 8.22 11.72
CA TRP A 45 -13.25 9.26 12.40
C TRP A 45 -13.35 10.60 11.67
N ALA A 46 -13.18 10.61 10.35
CA ALA A 46 -13.28 11.82 9.52
C ALA A 46 -14.68 12.43 9.59
N ALA A 47 -15.74 11.60 9.50
CA ALA A 47 -17.12 12.05 9.60
C ALA A 47 -17.44 12.69 10.96
N LEU A 48 -16.92 12.10 12.05
CA LEU A 48 -17.14 12.61 13.42
C LEU A 48 -16.30 13.85 13.73
N SER A 49 -15.10 13.98 13.16
CA SER A 49 -14.17 15.09 13.45
C SER A 49 -14.50 16.37 12.70
N GLY A 50 -15.03 16.31 11.49
CA GLY A 50 -15.27 17.50 10.67
C GLY A 50 -16.43 17.37 9.67
N GLY A 51 -17.36 16.47 9.95
CA GLY A 51 -18.57 16.27 9.15
C GLY A 51 -18.27 15.90 7.69
N LEU A 52 -19.11 16.41 6.79
CA LEU A 52 -19.06 16.04 5.37
C LEU A 52 -17.72 16.45 4.70
N THR A 53 -17.13 17.57 5.09
CA THR A 53 -15.87 18.06 4.50
C THR A 53 -14.71 17.11 4.77
N MET A 54 -14.55 16.66 6.02
CA MET A 54 -13.50 15.71 6.39
C MET A 54 -13.79 14.31 5.87
N LEU A 55 -15.06 13.93 5.77
CA LEU A 55 -15.45 12.67 5.14
C LEU A 55 -15.05 12.65 3.65
N LEU A 56 -15.31 13.72 2.91
CA LEU A 56 -14.89 13.85 1.51
C LEU A 56 -13.36 13.84 1.36
N PHE A 57 -12.64 14.47 2.29
CA PHE A 57 -11.17 14.39 2.34
C PHE A 57 -10.68 12.95 2.49
N SER A 58 -11.28 12.19 3.40
CA SER A 58 -10.97 10.78 3.66
C SER A 58 -11.30 9.91 2.44
N ILE A 59 -12.47 10.08 1.81
CA ILE A 59 -12.85 9.36 0.60
C ILE A 59 -11.88 9.63 -0.55
N LYS A 60 -11.47 10.89 -0.75
CA LYS A 60 -10.44 11.23 -1.75
C LYS A 60 -9.12 10.53 -1.46
N GLY A 61 -8.76 10.33 -0.19
CA GLY A 61 -7.58 9.59 0.23
C GLY A 61 -7.66 8.11 -0.17
N VAL A 62 -8.79 7.48 0.07
CA VAL A 62 -9.05 6.08 -0.35
C VAL A 62 -8.98 5.94 -1.87
N LEU A 63 -9.64 6.85 -2.60
CA LEU A 63 -9.64 6.83 -4.08
C LEU A 63 -8.24 7.06 -4.65
N ALA A 64 -7.47 8.01 -4.10
CA ALA A 64 -6.11 8.28 -4.53
C ALA A 64 -5.21 7.05 -4.33
N ALA A 65 -5.29 6.39 -3.18
CA ALA A 65 -4.57 5.15 -2.92
C ALA A 65 -4.96 4.05 -3.91
N PHE A 66 -6.25 3.89 -4.19
CA PHE A 66 -6.74 2.94 -5.18
C PHE A 66 -6.17 3.25 -6.58
N CYS A 67 -6.29 4.50 -7.04
CA CYS A 67 -5.81 4.92 -8.37
C CYS A 67 -4.31 4.69 -8.54
N VAL A 68 -3.50 4.98 -7.51
CA VAL A 68 -2.05 4.76 -7.57
C VAL A 68 -1.72 3.27 -7.58
N MET A 69 -2.45 2.42 -6.84
CA MET A 69 -2.19 0.99 -6.77
C MET A 69 -2.75 0.22 -7.97
N PHE A 70 -3.76 0.76 -8.66
CA PHE A 70 -4.46 0.12 -9.77
C PHE A 70 -3.54 -0.31 -10.93
N PRO A 71 -2.57 0.51 -11.42
CA PRO A 71 -1.65 0.09 -12.47
C PRO A 71 -0.81 -1.12 -12.08
N GLY A 72 -0.32 -1.18 -10.84
CA GLY A 72 0.46 -2.32 -10.36
C GLY A 72 -0.34 -3.62 -10.25
N TRP A 73 -1.65 -3.50 -9.99
CA TRP A 73 -2.56 -4.64 -10.02
C TRP A 73 -2.85 -5.09 -11.45
N LEU A 74 -3.01 -4.15 -12.39
CA LEU A 74 -3.30 -4.42 -13.81
C LEU A 74 -2.10 -5.07 -14.53
N LEU A 75 -0.88 -4.64 -14.20
CA LEU A 75 0.38 -5.12 -14.80
C LEU A 75 0.82 -6.51 -14.27
N GLY A 76 -0.13 -7.43 -14.07
CA GLY A 76 0.17 -8.81 -13.73
C GLY A 76 0.28 -9.13 -12.24
N GLY A 77 -0.29 -8.29 -11.37
CA GLY A 77 -0.35 -8.55 -9.93
C GLY A 77 0.99 -8.35 -9.22
N ALA A 78 1.82 -7.44 -9.71
CA ALA A 78 3.07 -7.06 -9.05
C ALA A 78 2.82 -6.55 -7.62
N ILE A 79 1.65 -5.94 -7.38
CA ILE A 79 1.18 -5.51 -6.07
C ILE A 79 0.02 -6.40 -5.64
N ARG A 80 0.07 -6.87 -4.41
CA ARG A 80 -0.99 -7.72 -3.85
C ARG A 80 -2.21 -6.85 -3.50
N ALA A 81 -3.40 -7.39 -3.70
CA ALA A 81 -4.64 -6.72 -3.35
C ALA A 81 -4.73 -6.33 -1.84
N GLY A 82 -4.01 -7.06 -0.97
CA GLY A 82 -3.90 -6.75 0.45
C GLY A 82 -3.16 -5.44 0.71
N ASP A 83 -2.06 -5.21 -0.02
CA ASP A 83 -1.21 -4.01 0.14
C ASP A 83 -1.94 -2.76 -0.38
N ALA A 84 -2.65 -2.91 -1.51
CA ALA A 84 -3.51 -1.84 -2.02
C ALA A 84 -4.60 -1.45 -1.01
N LYS A 85 -5.29 -2.42 -0.42
CA LYS A 85 -6.30 -2.17 0.61
C LYS A 85 -5.72 -1.56 1.88
N LEU A 86 -4.50 -1.96 2.25
CA LEU A 86 -3.80 -1.37 3.41
C LEU A 86 -3.48 0.11 3.15
N LEU A 87 -2.97 0.44 1.97
CA LEU A 87 -2.71 1.84 1.61
C LEU A 87 -4.00 2.66 1.52
N MET A 88 -5.11 2.06 1.03
CA MET A 88 -6.43 2.70 1.05
C MET A 88 -6.90 2.99 2.48
N ALA A 89 -6.68 2.06 3.43
CA ALA A 89 -7.00 2.29 4.84
C ALA A 89 -6.16 3.42 5.44
N VAL A 90 -4.86 3.48 5.14
CA VAL A 90 -3.99 4.61 5.54
C VAL A 90 -4.47 5.92 4.90
N GLY A 91 -4.85 5.88 3.63
CA GLY A 91 -5.38 7.02 2.89
C GLY A 91 -6.66 7.60 3.49
N ALA A 92 -7.49 6.77 4.11
CA ALA A 92 -8.69 7.23 4.82
C ALA A 92 -8.37 8.16 6.00
N PHE A 93 -7.19 8.04 6.61
CA PHE A 93 -6.75 8.92 7.71
C PHE A 93 -6.00 10.17 7.23
N TYR A 94 -5.13 10.04 6.23
CA TYR A 94 -4.21 11.12 5.83
C TYR A 94 -4.61 11.87 4.56
N GLY A 95 -5.63 11.40 3.84
CA GLY A 95 -6.14 12.05 2.64
C GLY A 95 -5.36 11.76 1.35
N ALA A 96 -5.73 12.47 0.27
CA ALA A 96 -5.33 12.13 -1.09
C ALA A 96 -3.84 12.36 -1.37
N THR A 97 -3.30 13.51 -0.98
CA THR A 97 -1.91 13.88 -1.26
C THR A 97 -0.95 12.91 -0.60
N PHE A 98 -1.20 12.57 0.67
CA PHE A 98 -0.41 11.60 1.41
C PHE A 98 -0.46 10.21 0.77
N SER A 99 -1.65 9.74 0.39
CA SER A 99 -1.85 8.45 -0.27
C SER A 99 -1.10 8.37 -1.59
N PHE A 100 -1.14 9.42 -2.38
CA PHE A 100 -0.45 9.50 -3.66
C PHE A 100 1.07 9.43 -3.45
N CYS A 101 1.63 10.29 -2.59
CA CYS A 101 3.06 10.30 -2.30
C CYS A 101 3.54 8.96 -1.72
N SER A 102 2.80 8.40 -0.76
CA SER A 102 3.13 7.09 -0.19
C SER A 102 3.08 5.97 -1.22
N GLY A 103 2.13 6.01 -2.15
CA GLY A 103 2.05 5.05 -3.25
C GLY A 103 3.22 5.18 -4.23
N VAL A 104 3.63 6.39 -4.60
CA VAL A 104 4.80 6.62 -5.46
C VAL A 104 6.09 6.12 -4.77
N VAL A 105 6.28 6.46 -3.50
CA VAL A 105 7.43 5.97 -2.72
C VAL A 105 7.40 4.45 -2.60
N LEU A 106 6.21 3.86 -2.42
CA LEU A 106 6.05 2.41 -2.41
C LEU A 106 6.56 1.78 -3.72
N TYR A 107 6.21 2.34 -4.89
CA TYR A 107 6.71 1.83 -6.17
C TYR A 107 8.23 1.95 -6.29
N ILE A 108 8.80 3.07 -5.86
CA ILE A 108 10.26 3.29 -5.88
C ILE A 108 10.98 2.26 -5.00
N LEU A 109 10.42 1.92 -3.84
CA LEU A 109 11.00 0.92 -2.94
C LEU A 109 10.71 -0.52 -3.39
N ALA A 110 9.54 -0.77 -3.97
CA ALA A 110 9.11 -2.09 -4.42
C ALA A 110 9.92 -2.61 -5.61
N LEU A 111 10.32 -1.71 -6.53
CA LEU A 111 11.09 -2.09 -7.72
C LEU A 111 12.45 -2.73 -7.37
N PRO A 112 13.37 -2.07 -6.61
CA PRO A 112 14.63 -2.68 -6.25
C PRO A 112 14.46 -3.92 -5.36
N PHE A 113 13.49 -3.90 -4.44
CA PHE A 113 13.20 -5.03 -3.58
C PHE A 113 12.72 -6.25 -4.38
N GLY A 114 11.82 -6.04 -5.34
CA GLY A 114 11.37 -7.10 -6.27
C GLY A 114 12.51 -7.66 -7.12
N LEU A 115 13.38 -6.80 -7.66
CA LEU A 115 14.55 -7.20 -8.43
C LEU A 115 15.54 -8.04 -7.61
N VAL A 116 15.83 -7.63 -6.39
CA VAL A 116 16.71 -8.38 -5.48
C VAL A 116 16.14 -9.77 -5.19
N VAL A 117 14.85 -9.86 -4.88
CA VAL A 117 14.19 -11.15 -4.61
C VAL A 117 14.19 -12.05 -5.85
N LEU A 118 13.94 -11.50 -7.05
CA LEU A 118 14.01 -12.25 -8.31
C LEU A 118 15.44 -12.72 -8.61
N ALA A 119 16.46 -11.89 -8.34
CA ALA A 119 17.87 -12.24 -8.49
C ALA A 119 18.24 -13.42 -7.58
N TYR A 120 17.88 -13.33 -6.30
CA TYR A 120 18.15 -14.41 -5.32
C TYR A 120 17.49 -15.74 -5.69
N LYS A 121 16.34 -15.70 -6.37
CA LYS A 121 15.60 -16.91 -6.78
C LYS A 121 15.95 -17.42 -8.18
N GLY A 122 16.92 -16.82 -8.87
CA GLY A 122 17.37 -17.24 -10.20
C GLY A 122 16.30 -17.13 -11.30
N LYS A 123 15.22 -16.37 -11.09
CA LYS A 123 14.06 -16.24 -11.99
C LYS A 123 14.04 -14.96 -12.82
N LEU A 124 15.18 -14.28 -12.95
CA LEU A 124 15.31 -13.03 -13.71
C LEU A 124 14.90 -13.18 -15.19
N GLY A 125 15.26 -14.31 -15.82
CA GLY A 125 14.91 -14.56 -17.23
C GLY A 125 13.40 -14.71 -17.50
N GLY A 126 12.65 -15.23 -16.53
CA GLY A 126 11.19 -15.39 -16.65
C GLY A 126 10.39 -14.11 -16.36
N PHE A 127 11.01 -13.11 -15.76
CA PHE A 127 10.33 -11.83 -15.48
C PHE A 127 10.13 -11.02 -16.76
N TRP A 128 11.14 -10.94 -17.60
CA TRP A 128 11.07 -10.17 -18.85
C TRP A 128 10.03 -10.76 -19.82
N SER A 129 10.02 -12.09 -20.01
CA SER A 129 9.05 -12.76 -20.86
C SER A 129 7.60 -12.59 -20.36
N ARG A 130 7.39 -12.54 -19.04
CA ARG A 130 6.07 -12.34 -18.44
C ARG A 130 5.56 -10.90 -18.57
N THR A 131 6.44 -9.90 -18.38
CA THR A 131 6.08 -8.49 -18.55
C THR A 131 5.69 -8.20 -19.99
N VAL A 132 6.44 -8.74 -20.94
CA VAL A 132 6.14 -8.61 -22.37
C VAL A 132 4.88 -9.41 -22.74
N GLY A 133 4.68 -10.61 -22.16
CA GLY A 133 3.48 -11.43 -22.36
C GLY A 133 2.21 -10.77 -21.81
N ALA A 134 2.29 -10.11 -20.67
CA ALA A 134 1.15 -9.37 -20.09
C ALA A 134 0.72 -8.17 -20.94
N ILE A 135 1.67 -7.50 -21.61
CA ILE A 135 1.40 -6.42 -22.55
C ILE A 135 0.76 -6.94 -23.84
N ASN A 136 1.11 -8.17 -24.26
CA ASN A 136 0.61 -8.79 -25.50
C ASN A 136 -0.68 -9.63 -25.31
N GLY A 137 -1.36 -9.53 -24.18
CA GLY A 137 -2.68 -10.16 -23.96
C GLY A 137 -2.66 -11.68 -23.78
N GLY A 138 -1.50 -12.27 -23.52
CA GLY A 138 -1.37 -13.69 -23.23
C GLY A 138 -1.87 -14.03 -21.83
N SER A 139 -2.97 -14.77 -21.74
CA SER A 139 -3.49 -15.35 -20.51
C SER A 139 -2.63 -16.51 -20.04
N GLU A 140 -1.44 -16.26 -19.51
CA GLU A 140 -0.62 -17.31 -18.91
C GLU A 140 -0.79 -17.36 -17.39
N GLN A 141 -1.24 -18.51 -16.99
CA GLN A 141 -1.22 -19.19 -15.69
C GLN A 141 -0.60 -18.38 -14.53
N ARG A 142 -1.43 -18.13 -13.55
CA ARG A 142 -1.04 -17.77 -12.18
C ARG A 142 -0.14 -18.83 -11.54
N THR A 143 1.07 -18.98 -12.06
CA THR A 143 2.10 -19.73 -11.36
C THR A 143 2.44 -18.98 -10.08
N SER A 144 2.42 -19.69 -8.98
CA SER A 144 2.69 -19.26 -7.61
C SER A 144 3.76 -18.17 -7.55
N LEU A 145 3.31 -16.91 -7.53
CA LEU A 145 4.18 -15.79 -7.21
C LEU A 145 4.77 -16.10 -5.83
N THR A 146 6.07 -16.16 -5.77
CA THR A 146 6.80 -16.30 -4.51
C THR A 146 6.28 -15.25 -3.56
N VAL A 147 5.65 -15.71 -2.51
CA VAL A 147 5.07 -14.85 -1.49
C VAL A 147 6.21 -14.15 -0.77
N VAL A 148 6.36 -12.86 -1.03
CA VAL A 148 7.30 -11.99 -0.35
C VAL A 148 6.47 -11.11 0.58
N PRO A 149 6.84 -10.95 1.86
CA PRO A 149 6.15 -10.02 2.74
C PRO A 149 6.35 -8.59 2.20
N PHE A 150 5.29 -7.97 1.72
CA PHE A 150 5.33 -6.64 1.09
C PHE A 150 4.90 -5.52 2.06
N VAL A 151 4.23 -5.85 3.16
CA VAL A 151 3.79 -4.89 4.19
C VAL A 151 4.96 -4.10 4.79
N PRO A 152 6.18 -4.66 4.99
CA PRO A 152 7.32 -3.85 5.42
C PRO A 152 7.61 -2.68 4.48
N VAL A 153 7.48 -2.88 3.16
CA VAL A 153 7.70 -1.83 2.16
C VAL A 153 6.60 -0.77 2.23
N VAL A 154 5.34 -1.18 2.43
CA VAL A 154 4.22 -0.25 2.64
C VAL A 154 4.43 0.55 3.93
N ALA A 155 4.77 -0.10 5.03
CA ALA A 155 5.02 0.58 6.30
C ALA A 155 6.18 1.58 6.18
N THR A 156 7.28 1.20 5.53
CA THR A 156 8.43 2.08 5.29
C THR A 156 8.05 3.28 4.43
N SER A 157 7.24 3.11 3.37
CA SER A 157 6.80 4.22 2.53
C SER A 157 5.93 5.21 3.30
N VAL A 158 5.00 4.72 4.13
CA VAL A 158 4.13 5.56 4.97
C VAL A 158 4.95 6.34 6.00
N VAL A 159 5.88 5.68 6.70
CA VAL A 159 6.75 6.32 7.69
C VAL A 159 7.65 7.35 7.02
N LEU A 160 8.25 7.03 5.87
CA LEU A 160 9.15 7.92 5.16
C LEU A 160 8.43 9.20 4.68
N VAL A 161 7.24 9.08 4.10
CA VAL A 161 6.45 10.26 3.68
C VAL A 161 6.02 11.08 4.89
N ARG A 162 5.68 10.42 6.00
CA ARG A 162 5.28 11.12 7.23
C ARG A 162 6.45 11.87 7.89
N THR A 163 7.66 11.30 7.84
CA THR A 163 8.86 11.91 8.45
C THR A 163 9.52 12.99 7.58
N THR A 164 9.42 12.87 6.25
CA THR A 164 9.99 13.88 5.34
C THR A 164 9.20 15.18 5.31
N GLY A 165 7.99 15.22 5.88
CA GLY A 165 7.18 16.43 5.94
C GLY A 165 6.83 17.01 4.56
N VAL A 166 6.73 16.14 3.55
CA VAL A 166 6.36 16.54 2.17
C VAL A 166 4.91 17.02 2.10
N ILE A 167 4.18 16.88 3.22
CA ILE A 167 2.77 17.32 3.36
C ILE A 167 2.55 17.90 4.74
#